data_5088d8728b64fb38b02600c8250bcb2b
#
_entry.id   5088d8728b64fb38b02600c8250bcb2b
#
_cell.length_a   1.000
_cell.length_b   1.000
_cell.length_c   1.000
_cell.angle_alpha   90.00
_cell.angle_beta   90.00
_cell.angle_gamma   90.00
#
_symmetry.space_group_name_H-M   'P 1'
#
loop_
_entity.id
_entity.type
_entity.pdbx_description
1 polymer ?
#
loop_
_entity_poly.entity_id
_entity_poly.type
_entity_poly.pdbx_seq_one_letter_code
_entity_poly.pdbx_strand_id
1 'polypeptide(L)'
;MKREVFLQKVRQQLGRVADSPVATPPRFRVEARPFSVDPDSLQQLFLDRQSQLDVAVTLACSRSDAQMAVEELLKERKWRISCALDVRWAGIAGCWTDSAAEADFGLCVAEWAIAETGSVVLVLAGTHTRGASLLPPAVGFFVAKSRLVARLGDVLHFLDADGGLPTCVTMVTGPSASADIVGVRTVGVHGPSQVRVYIIENE
;
A
#
# COMPACT_ATOMS: atom_id res chain seq x y z
N MET A 1 -7.45 24.22 -23.61
CA MET A 1 -6.15 24.35 -24.32
C MET A 1 -5.80 22.96 -24.85
N LYS A 2 -5.52 22.82 -26.16
CA LYS A 2 -5.17 21.51 -26.74
C LYS A 2 -3.82 21.06 -26.17
N ARG A 3 -3.64 19.73 -25.94
CA ARG A 3 -2.44 19.12 -25.34
C ARG A 3 -1.16 19.55 -26.06
N GLU A 4 -1.19 19.60 -27.41
CA GLU A 4 -0.01 19.99 -28.22
C GLU A 4 0.43 21.42 -27.93
N VAL A 5 -0.52 22.36 -27.81
CA VAL A 5 -0.22 23.77 -27.52
C VAL A 5 0.39 23.93 -26.12
N PHE A 6 -0.08 23.15 -25.16
CA PHE A 6 0.49 23.12 -23.82
C PHE A 6 1.93 22.58 -23.82
N LEU A 7 2.15 21.43 -24.46
CA LEU A 7 3.46 20.82 -24.54
C LEU A 7 4.48 21.71 -25.30
N GLN A 8 4.02 22.41 -26.33
CA GLN A 8 4.86 23.34 -27.08
C GLN A 8 5.29 24.53 -26.23
N LYS A 9 4.38 25.11 -25.44
CA LYS A 9 4.73 26.17 -24.47
C LYS A 9 5.73 25.72 -23.43
N VAL A 10 5.55 24.50 -22.86
CA VAL A 10 6.48 23.94 -21.88
C VAL A 10 7.86 23.72 -22.50
N ARG A 11 7.94 23.16 -23.70
CA ARG A 11 9.22 22.99 -24.42
C ARG A 11 9.94 24.31 -24.66
N GLN A 12 9.21 25.33 -25.11
CA GLN A 12 9.74 26.67 -25.36
C GLN A 12 10.28 27.30 -24.09
N GLN A 13 9.56 27.18 -22.97
CA GLN A 13 9.99 27.68 -21.65
C GLN A 13 11.25 26.96 -21.14
N LEU A 14 11.38 25.65 -21.45
CA LEU A 14 12.55 24.85 -21.09
C LEU A 14 13.73 25.01 -22.05
N GLY A 15 13.63 25.90 -23.07
CA GLY A 15 14.66 26.07 -24.09
C GLY A 15 14.90 24.83 -24.96
N ARG A 16 13.93 23.91 -25.05
CA ARG A 16 14.05 22.67 -25.83
C ARG A 16 13.51 22.88 -27.25
N VAL A 17 14.32 22.53 -28.23
CA VAL A 17 13.89 22.48 -29.64
C VAL A 17 12.93 21.28 -29.81
N ALA A 18 11.88 21.46 -30.65
CA ALA A 18 10.79 20.49 -30.79
C ALA A 18 11.21 19.06 -31.10
N ASP A 19 12.33 18.90 -31.82
CA ASP A 19 12.83 17.60 -32.30
C ASP A 19 14.11 17.14 -31.60
N SER A 20 14.46 17.73 -30.45
CA SER A 20 15.60 17.21 -29.66
C SER A 20 15.30 15.79 -29.19
N PRO A 21 16.15 14.80 -29.55
CA PRO A 21 15.96 13.45 -29.04
C PRO A 21 15.96 13.47 -27.51
N VAL A 22 14.91 12.90 -26.91
CA VAL A 22 14.85 12.70 -25.47
C VAL A 22 15.95 11.71 -25.14
N ALA A 23 16.96 12.14 -24.38
CA ALA A 23 17.97 11.23 -23.89
C ALA A 23 17.27 10.10 -23.12
N THR A 24 17.48 8.88 -23.56
CA THR A 24 16.97 7.73 -22.82
C THR A 24 17.66 7.74 -21.46
N PRO A 25 16.93 7.78 -20.36
CA PRO A 25 17.56 7.75 -19.05
C PRO A 25 18.40 6.47 -18.92
N PRO A 26 19.56 6.53 -18.25
CA PRO A 26 20.37 5.35 -18.04
C PRO A 26 19.54 4.28 -17.33
N ARG A 27 19.48 3.09 -17.92
CA ARG A 27 18.88 1.94 -17.26
C ARG A 27 19.85 1.48 -16.18
N PHE A 28 19.57 1.80 -14.95
CA PHE A 28 20.25 1.18 -13.83
C PHE A 28 19.78 -0.28 -13.76
N ARG A 29 20.65 -1.23 -14.08
CA ARG A 29 20.42 -2.62 -13.70
C ARG A 29 20.65 -2.71 -12.20
N VAL A 30 19.57 -2.73 -11.44
CA VAL A 30 19.63 -3.23 -10.08
C VAL A 30 19.80 -4.74 -10.23
N GLU A 31 21.00 -5.24 -9.96
CA GLU A 31 21.18 -6.69 -9.82
C GLU A 31 20.40 -7.09 -8.57
N ALA A 32 19.22 -7.66 -8.79
CA ALA A 32 18.47 -8.31 -7.75
C ALA A 32 19.32 -9.48 -7.25
N ARG A 33 19.99 -9.32 -6.13
CA ARG A 33 20.63 -10.45 -5.46
C ARG A 33 19.49 -11.30 -4.91
N PRO A 34 19.32 -12.55 -5.36
CA PRO A 34 18.28 -13.41 -4.81
C PRO A 34 18.57 -13.57 -3.32
N PHE A 35 17.69 -13.02 -2.52
CA PHE A 35 17.74 -13.18 -1.08
C PHE A 35 16.81 -14.36 -0.76
N SER A 36 17.36 -15.56 -0.79
CA SER A 36 16.64 -16.75 -0.34
C SER A 36 16.56 -16.68 1.19
N VAL A 37 15.43 -16.24 1.68
CA VAL A 37 15.10 -16.30 3.10
C VAL A 37 13.94 -17.26 3.25
N ASP A 38 14.05 -18.09 4.26
CA ASP A 38 12.96 -18.93 4.72
C ASP A 38 11.71 -18.10 5.01
N PRO A 39 10.52 -18.51 4.55
CA PRO A 39 9.27 -17.76 4.71
C PRO A 39 8.93 -17.39 6.16
N ASP A 40 9.25 -18.26 7.11
CA ASP A 40 9.00 -18.01 8.53
C ASP A 40 9.95 -16.92 9.08
N SER A 41 11.19 -16.92 8.62
CA SER A 41 12.15 -15.84 8.94
C SER A 41 11.73 -14.50 8.34
N LEU A 42 11.13 -14.47 7.15
CA LEU A 42 10.56 -13.26 6.55
C LEU A 42 9.38 -12.75 7.37
N GLN A 43 8.49 -13.64 7.77
CA GLN A 43 7.35 -13.28 8.61
C GLN A 43 7.81 -12.70 9.95
N GLN A 44 8.77 -13.34 10.61
CA GLN A 44 9.28 -12.83 11.89
C GLN A 44 9.90 -11.44 11.73
N LEU A 45 10.73 -11.23 10.69
CA LEU A 45 11.31 -9.91 10.40
C LEU A 45 10.23 -8.86 10.15
N PHE A 46 9.18 -9.22 9.39
CA PHE A 46 8.06 -8.33 9.14
C PHE A 46 7.34 -7.95 10.44
N LEU A 47 7.06 -8.92 11.31
CA LEU A 47 6.41 -8.70 12.61
C LEU A 47 7.25 -7.79 13.52
N ASP A 48 8.57 -7.98 13.55
CA ASP A 48 9.48 -7.14 14.31
C ASP A 48 9.44 -5.67 13.83
N ARG A 49 9.37 -5.46 12.49
CA ARG A 49 9.23 -4.13 11.92
C ARG A 49 7.88 -3.50 12.23
N GLN A 50 6.80 -4.26 12.13
CA GLN A 50 5.46 -3.78 12.48
C GLN A 50 5.38 -3.34 13.94
N SER A 51 5.99 -4.09 14.86
CA SER A 51 6.08 -3.71 16.27
C SER A 51 6.80 -2.37 16.46
N GLN A 52 7.89 -2.11 15.73
CA GLN A 52 8.62 -0.83 15.78
C GLN A 52 7.81 0.35 15.20
N LEU A 53 6.83 0.07 14.35
CA LEU A 53 5.97 1.05 13.70
C LEU A 53 4.64 1.29 14.44
N ASP A 54 4.44 0.65 15.59
CA ASP A 54 3.17 0.66 16.34
C ASP A 54 1.97 0.15 15.52
N VAL A 55 2.20 -0.84 14.65
CA VAL A 55 1.17 -1.47 13.82
C VAL A 55 0.67 -2.75 14.48
N ALA A 56 -0.63 -2.86 14.63
CA ALA A 56 -1.26 -4.08 15.10
C ALA A 56 -1.29 -5.13 14.00
N VAL A 57 -0.72 -6.32 14.25
CA VAL A 57 -0.75 -7.44 13.32
C VAL A 57 -1.63 -8.57 13.86
N THR A 58 -2.45 -9.12 12.99
CA THR A 58 -3.25 -10.32 13.23
C THR A 58 -2.80 -11.42 12.28
N LEU A 59 -2.39 -12.55 12.83
CA LEU A 59 -2.13 -13.77 12.04
C LEU A 59 -3.45 -14.54 11.93
N ALA A 60 -3.90 -14.76 10.72
CA ALA A 60 -5.14 -15.48 10.42
C ALA A 60 -4.81 -16.74 9.64
N CYS A 61 -5.34 -17.88 10.07
CA CYS A 61 -5.10 -19.15 9.37
C CYS A 61 -5.72 -19.13 7.96
N SER A 62 -6.84 -18.45 7.81
CA SER A 62 -7.58 -18.37 6.55
C SER A 62 -8.13 -16.95 6.31
N ARG A 63 -8.60 -16.71 5.08
CA ARG A 63 -9.32 -15.50 4.73
C ARG A 63 -10.56 -15.29 5.61
N SER A 64 -11.28 -16.36 5.93
CA SER A 64 -12.46 -16.30 6.80
C SER A 64 -12.10 -15.83 8.22
N ASP A 65 -10.98 -16.30 8.77
CA ASP A 65 -10.53 -15.87 10.10
C ASP A 65 -10.14 -14.38 10.10
N ALA A 66 -9.49 -13.91 9.03
CA ALA A 66 -9.15 -12.51 8.86
C ALA A 66 -10.42 -11.64 8.73
N GLN A 67 -11.44 -12.10 8.01
CA GLN A 67 -12.74 -11.43 7.91
C GLN A 67 -13.42 -11.33 9.29
N MET A 68 -13.49 -12.43 10.02
CA MET A 68 -14.08 -12.44 11.37
C MET A 68 -13.37 -11.46 12.32
N ALA A 69 -12.03 -11.38 12.25
CA ALA A 69 -11.28 -10.43 13.08
C ALA A 69 -11.60 -8.97 12.73
N VAL A 70 -11.82 -8.65 11.44
CA VAL A 70 -12.28 -7.32 11.04
C VAL A 70 -13.71 -7.06 11.50
N GLU A 71 -14.63 -8.00 11.33
CA GLU A 71 -16.02 -7.87 11.75
C GLU A 71 -16.15 -7.61 13.25
N GLU A 72 -15.37 -8.32 14.06
CA GLU A 72 -15.30 -8.12 15.50
C GLU A 72 -14.83 -6.70 15.84
N LEU A 73 -13.75 -6.25 15.19
CA LEU A 73 -13.24 -4.89 15.36
C LEU A 73 -14.29 -3.83 15.00
N LEU A 74 -14.95 -3.98 13.86
CA LEU A 74 -15.96 -3.04 13.38
C LEU A 74 -17.16 -2.98 14.34
N LYS A 75 -17.59 -4.13 14.85
CA LYS A 75 -18.68 -4.23 15.81
C LYS A 75 -18.32 -3.60 17.16
N GLU A 76 -17.13 -3.89 17.68
CA GLU A 76 -16.62 -3.31 18.93
C GLU A 76 -16.54 -1.79 18.85
N ARG A 77 -15.98 -1.27 17.76
CA ARG A 77 -15.75 0.17 17.55
C ARG A 77 -16.97 0.89 16.99
N LYS A 78 -17.98 0.18 16.50
CA LYS A 78 -19.16 0.72 15.77
C LYS A 78 -18.74 1.56 14.56
N TRP A 79 -17.71 1.12 13.86
CA TRP A 79 -17.13 1.83 12.73
C TRP A 79 -17.85 1.54 11.41
N ARG A 80 -17.92 2.55 10.56
CA ARG A 80 -18.28 2.40 9.15
C ARG A 80 -17.02 2.03 8.37
N ILE A 81 -17.15 1.15 7.42
CA ILE A 81 -16.04 0.67 6.59
C ILE A 81 -16.19 1.18 5.16
N SER A 82 -15.08 1.54 4.53
CA SER A 82 -14.95 1.73 3.10
C SER A 82 -13.86 0.79 2.57
N CYS A 83 -14.16 0.06 1.51
CA CYS A 83 -13.22 -0.88 0.91
C CYS A 83 -12.68 -0.35 -0.42
N ALA A 84 -11.40 -0.53 -0.69
CA ALA A 84 -10.84 -0.42 -2.02
C ALA A 84 -11.17 -1.69 -2.79
N LEU A 85 -12.34 -1.75 -3.34
CA LEU A 85 -12.89 -2.55 -4.44
C LEU A 85 -12.28 -3.94 -4.75
N ASP A 86 -11.85 -4.68 -3.76
CA ASP A 86 -11.60 -6.08 -4.00
C ASP A 86 -12.84 -6.90 -3.65
N VAL A 87 -13.55 -7.37 -4.68
CA VAL A 87 -14.75 -8.22 -4.54
C VAL A 87 -14.53 -9.48 -3.69
N ARG A 88 -13.28 -9.90 -3.50
CA ARG A 88 -12.94 -11.04 -2.64
C ARG A 88 -13.36 -10.82 -1.18
N TRP A 89 -13.60 -9.59 -0.78
CA TRP A 89 -13.94 -9.17 0.58
C TRP A 89 -15.39 -8.69 0.74
N ALA A 90 -16.21 -8.89 -0.29
CA ALA A 90 -17.61 -8.48 -0.29
C ALA A 90 -18.49 -9.15 0.80
N GLY A 91 -17.97 -10.20 1.45
CA GLY A 91 -18.68 -10.93 2.50
C GLY A 91 -18.50 -10.40 3.92
N ILE A 92 -17.70 -9.35 4.13
CA ILE A 92 -17.51 -8.80 5.48
C ILE A 92 -18.79 -8.09 5.94
N ALA A 93 -19.33 -8.51 7.08
CA ALA A 93 -20.47 -7.87 7.70
C ALA A 93 -20.06 -6.54 8.34
N GLY A 94 -20.76 -5.47 7.99
CA GLY A 94 -20.47 -4.15 8.51
C GLY A 94 -21.34 -3.05 7.93
N CYS A 95 -21.18 -1.84 8.44
CA CYS A 95 -21.82 -0.65 7.91
C CYS A 95 -20.96 -0.02 6.84
N TRP A 96 -21.26 -0.29 5.58
CA TRP A 96 -20.48 0.16 4.44
C TRP A 96 -20.82 1.59 4.01
N THR A 97 -19.83 2.30 3.49
CA THR A 97 -19.99 3.59 2.84
C THR A 97 -19.21 3.63 1.54
N ASP A 98 -19.74 4.30 0.53
CA ASP A 98 -19.07 4.50 -0.75
C ASP A 98 -18.06 5.66 -0.70
N SER A 99 -18.12 6.46 0.37
CA SER A 99 -17.23 7.60 0.59
C SER A 99 -16.11 7.24 1.56
N ALA A 100 -14.89 7.14 1.09
CA ALA A 100 -13.73 6.91 1.94
C ALA A 100 -13.49 8.05 2.95
N ALA A 101 -13.95 9.27 2.65
CA ALA A 101 -13.86 10.41 3.55
C ALA A 101 -14.83 10.34 4.74
N GLU A 102 -15.90 9.54 4.61
CA GLU A 102 -16.90 9.32 5.66
C GLU A 102 -16.67 8.01 6.41
N ALA A 103 -15.71 7.21 5.97
CA ALA A 103 -15.38 5.95 6.59
C ALA A 103 -14.53 6.15 7.84
N ASP A 104 -14.79 5.35 8.85
CA ASP A 104 -13.96 5.29 10.06
C ASP A 104 -12.79 4.33 9.87
N PHE A 105 -12.96 3.35 8.97
CA PHE A 105 -11.98 2.30 8.70
C PHE A 105 -11.92 1.99 7.20
N GLY A 106 -10.74 2.13 6.61
CA GLY A 106 -10.45 1.68 5.26
C GLY A 106 -9.92 0.26 5.26
N LEU A 107 -10.34 -0.57 4.29
CA LEU A 107 -9.86 -1.93 4.13
C LEU A 107 -9.31 -2.14 2.73
N CYS A 108 -8.07 -2.60 2.64
CA CYS A 108 -7.36 -2.80 1.39
C CYS A 108 -6.71 -4.18 1.34
N VAL A 109 -6.51 -4.68 0.13
CA VAL A 109 -5.69 -5.87 -0.11
C VAL A 109 -4.33 -5.42 -0.60
N ALA A 110 -3.28 -5.88 0.06
CA ALA A 110 -1.91 -5.65 -0.36
C ALA A 110 -1.44 -6.79 -1.28
N GLU A 111 -0.81 -6.43 -2.39
CA GLU A 111 -0.22 -7.39 -3.31
C GLU A 111 1.06 -8.02 -2.74
N TRP A 112 1.82 -7.25 -1.96
CA TRP A 112 3.03 -7.72 -1.28
C TRP A 112 3.18 -7.07 0.09
N ALA A 113 4.01 -7.71 0.93
CA ALA A 113 4.55 -7.10 2.14
C ALA A 113 6.07 -7.24 2.14
N ILE A 114 6.78 -6.17 2.50
CA ILE A 114 8.24 -6.07 2.47
C ILE A 114 8.77 -6.23 3.89
N ALA A 115 9.46 -7.33 4.17
CA ALA A 115 9.93 -7.66 5.51
C ALA A 115 11.00 -6.67 6.03
N GLU A 116 11.92 -6.23 5.17
CA GLU A 116 13.00 -5.31 5.55
C GLU A 116 12.49 -3.99 6.14
N THR A 117 11.38 -3.46 5.61
CA THR A 117 10.85 -2.14 6.01
C THR A 117 9.55 -2.20 6.80
N GLY A 118 8.88 -3.35 6.85
CA GLY A 118 7.52 -3.45 7.39
C GLY A 118 6.48 -2.76 6.51
N SER A 119 6.73 -2.63 5.20
CA SER A 119 5.80 -1.96 4.30
C SER A 119 4.82 -2.94 3.69
N VAL A 120 3.56 -2.51 3.50
CA VAL A 120 2.61 -3.19 2.62
C VAL A 120 2.52 -2.45 1.29
N VAL A 121 2.33 -3.19 0.21
CA VAL A 121 2.36 -2.66 -1.17
C VAL A 121 1.00 -2.82 -1.81
N LEU A 122 0.41 -1.72 -2.23
CA LEU A 122 -0.85 -1.66 -2.96
C LEU A 122 -0.57 -1.39 -4.43
N VAL A 123 -1.12 -2.21 -5.31
CA VAL A 123 -1.12 -1.97 -6.75
C VAL A 123 -2.52 -1.52 -7.14
N LEU A 124 -2.61 -0.28 -7.58
CA LEU A 124 -3.88 0.36 -7.89
C LEU A 124 -4.01 0.54 -9.39
N ALA A 125 -4.98 -0.16 -9.99
CA ALA A 125 -5.29 -0.10 -11.40
C ALA A 125 -6.67 0.54 -11.65
N GLY A 126 -6.79 1.31 -12.72
CA GLY A 126 -8.07 1.87 -13.17
C GLY A 126 -8.64 2.95 -12.25
N THR A 127 -9.97 2.88 -12.04
CA THR A 127 -10.74 3.86 -11.25
C THR A 127 -10.75 3.58 -9.75
N HIS A 128 -9.99 2.59 -9.29
CA HIS A 128 -9.95 2.23 -7.87
C HIS A 128 -9.44 3.39 -7.02
N THR A 129 -10.23 3.77 -6.05
CA THR A 129 -9.96 4.95 -5.25
C THR A 129 -8.86 4.64 -4.23
N ARG A 130 -7.80 5.42 -4.28
CA ARG A 130 -6.76 5.43 -3.23
C ARG A 130 -7.31 5.87 -1.87
N GLY A 131 -8.54 6.38 -1.88
CA GLY A 131 -9.19 6.97 -0.73
C GLY A 131 -9.25 6.04 0.48
N ALA A 132 -9.56 4.75 0.27
CA ALA A 132 -9.69 3.80 1.36
C ALA A 132 -8.41 3.59 2.19
N SER A 133 -7.24 3.77 1.59
CA SER A 133 -5.93 3.65 2.29
C SER A 133 -5.42 4.98 2.87
N LEU A 134 -6.05 6.12 2.56
CA LEU A 134 -5.50 7.43 2.87
C LEU A 134 -6.43 8.33 3.70
N LEU A 135 -7.76 8.23 3.49
CA LEU A 135 -8.72 9.17 4.09
C LEU A 135 -9.27 8.73 5.44
N PRO A 136 -9.61 7.45 5.67
CA PRO A 136 -10.11 7.01 6.97
C PRO A 136 -9.05 7.18 8.06
N PRO A 137 -9.45 7.49 9.30
CA PRO A 137 -8.52 7.62 10.42
C PRO A 137 -7.84 6.29 10.81
N ALA A 138 -8.44 5.17 10.43
CA ALA A 138 -7.86 3.84 10.61
C ALA A 138 -7.91 3.05 9.30
N VAL A 139 -6.90 2.18 9.06
CA VAL A 139 -6.82 1.34 7.87
C VAL A 139 -6.34 -0.07 8.22
N GLY A 140 -6.92 -1.06 7.55
CA GLY A 140 -6.50 -2.46 7.59
C GLY A 140 -6.01 -2.94 6.23
N PHE A 141 -4.96 -3.75 6.25
CA PHE A 141 -4.40 -4.37 5.06
C PHE A 141 -4.42 -5.90 5.20
N PHE A 142 -5.04 -6.57 4.24
CA PHE A 142 -4.90 -8.01 4.09
C PHE A 142 -3.70 -8.31 3.19
N VAL A 143 -2.90 -9.28 3.57
CA VAL A 143 -1.78 -9.78 2.77
C VAL A 143 -1.64 -11.29 2.96
N ALA A 144 -1.45 -12.02 1.87
CA ALA A 144 -1.12 -13.43 1.95
C ALA A 144 0.32 -13.63 2.45
N LYS A 145 0.56 -14.64 3.29
CA LYS A 145 1.92 -14.98 3.74
C LYS A 145 2.85 -15.27 2.56
N SER A 146 2.33 -15.91 1.52
CA SER A 146 3.06 -16.19 0.27
C SER A 146 3.51 -14.95 -0.50
N ARG A 147 2.96 -13.77 -0.15
CA ARG A 147 3.30 -12.47 -0.73
C ARG A 147 4.26 -11.64 0.12
N LEU A 148 4.82 -12.24 1.17
CA LEU A 148 5.94 -11.62 1.89
C LEU A 148 7.21 -11.73 1.05
N VAL A 149 7.89 -10.60 0.89
CA VAL A 149 9.16 -10.48 0.17
C VAL A 149 10.20 -9.84 1.06
N ALA A 150 11.48 -10.11 0.78
CA ALA A 150 12.56 -9.59 1.62
C ALA A 150 12.72 -8.08 1.47
N ARG A 151 12.73 -7.57 0.23
CA ARG A 151 13.16 -6.20 -0.11
C ARG A 151 12.27 -5.55 -1.16
N LEU A 152 12.35 -4.24 -1.22
CA LEU A 152 11.70 -3.44 -2.26
C LEU A 152 12.11 -3.87 -3.68
N GLY A 153 13.37 -4.24 -3.87
CA GLY A 153 13.88 -4.71 -5.17
C GLY A 153 13.13 -5.92 -5.71
N ASP A 154 12.67 -6.81 -4.82
CA ASP A 154 11.90 -8.01 -5.20
C ASP A 154 10.53 -7.60 -5.76
N VAL A 155 9.86 -6.63 -5.12
CA VAL A 155 8.57 -6.08 -5.62
C VAL A 155 8.75 -5.44 -6.99
N LEU A 156 9.79 -4.63 -7.17
CA LEU A 156 10.06 -3.98 -8.46
C LEU A 156 10.36 -5.00 -9.56
N HIS A 157 11.02 -6.10 -9.22
CA HIS A 157 11.28 -7.19 -10.15
C HIS A 157 9.98 -7.89 -10.59
N PHE A 158 9.07 -8.17 -9.66
CA PHE A 158 7.77 -8.76 -9.98
C PHE A 158 6.94 -7.82 -10.86
N LEU A 159 6.89 -6.55 -10.54
CA LEU A 159 6.15 -5.56 -11.32
C LEU A 159 6.68 -5.40 -12.75
N ASP A 160 7.99 -5.54 -12.97
CA ASP A 160 8.61 -5.49 -14.31
C ASP A 160 8.32 -6.76 -15.10
N ALA A 161 8.28 -7.92 -14.44
CA ALA A 161 8.00 -9.22 -15.05
C ALA A 161 6.56 -9.34 -15.56
N ASP A 162 5.59 -8.69 -14.91
CA ASP A 162 4.15 -8.72 -15.25
C ASP A 162 3.77 -7.84 -16.45
N GLY A 163 4.74 -7.32 -17.20
CA GLY A 163 4.49 -6.60 -18.46
C GLY A 163 4.48 -5.08 -18.33
N GLY A 164 4.99 -4.55 -17.26
CA GLY A 164 5.21 -3.12 -17.07
C GLY A 164 4.67 -2.56 -15.76
N LEU A 165 5.21 -1.40 -15.37
CA LEU A 165 4.81 -0.74 -14.14
C LEU A 165 3.34 -0.31 -14.18
N PRO A 166 2.55 -0.63 -13.16
CA PRO A 166 1.17 -0.18 -13.05
C PRO A 166 1.09 1.33 -12.91
N THR A 167 -0.08 1.89 -13.14
CA THR A 167 -0.31 3.35 -13.10
C THR A 167 0.02 3.95 -11.72
N CYS A 168 -0.16 3.16 -10.66
CA CYS A 168 0.13 3.58 -9.30
C CYS A 168 0.50 2.38 -8.42
N VAL A 169 1.62 2.52 -7.74
CA VAL A 169 2.04 1.64 -6.64
C VAL A 169 2.15 2.50 -5.39
N THR A 170 1.47 2.09 -4.33
CA THR A 170 1.53 2.78 -3.04
C THR A 170 2.14 1.85 -2.00
N MET A 171 3.15 2.33 -1.29
CA MET A 171 3.75 1.63 -0.16
C MET A 171 3.35 2.32 1.13
N VAL A 172 2.84 1.55 2.07
CA VAL A 172 2.44 2.05 3.38
C VAL A 172 3.33 1.43 4.44
N THR A 173 4.05 2.27 5.19
CA THR A 173 5.01 1.87 6.21
C THR A 173 4.56 2.44 7.56
N GLY A 174 3.59 1.77 8.17
CA GLY A 174 3.00 2.21 9.43
C GLY A 174 2.07 3.43 9.33
N PRO A 175 1.64 3.99 10.49
CA PRO A 175 0.77 5.15 10.58
C PRO A 175 1.37 6.39 9.94
N SER A 176 0.48 7.25 9.39
CA SER A 176 0.88 8.57 8.89
C SER A 176 1.58 9.37 9.99
N ALA A 177 2.77 9.87 9.70
CA ALA A 177 3.54 10.68 10.64
C ALA A 177 4.26 11.81 9.92
N SER A 178 4.27 13.00 10.53
CA SER A 178 5.07 14.14 10.11
C SER A 178 6.03 14.53 11.24
N ALA A 179 7.26 14.85 10.89
CA ALA A 179 8.28 15.32 11.82
C ALA A 179 8.75 16.75 11.54
N ASP A 180 8.11 17.43 10.59
CA ASP A 180 8.56 18.72 10.08
C ASP A 180 8.31 19.90 11.04
N ILE A 181 7.47 19.69 12.06
CA ILE A 181 7.14 20.74 13.02
C ILE A 181 7.95 20.51 14.29
N VAL A 182 9.04 21.27 14.47
CA VAL A 182 9.87 21.31 15.67
C VAL A 182 10.54 19.98 16.03
N GLY A 183 10.69 19.05 15.06
CA GLY A 183 11.34 17.74 15.32
C GLY A 183 10.50 16.77 16.17
N VAL A 184 9.24 17.09 16.45
CA VAL A 184 8.32 16.21 17.16
C VAL A 184 7.50 15.41 16.16
N ARG A 185 7.56 14.08 16.25
CA ARG A 185 6.75 13.19 15.43
C ARG A 185 5.28 13.34 15.79
N THR A 186 4.48 13.89 14.87
CA THR A 186 3.02 13.99 15.01
C THR A 186 2.36 12.92 14.13
N VAL A 187 1.51 12.08 14.73
CA VAL A 187 0.84 10.96 14.04
C VAL A 187 -0.53 11.41 13.53
N GLY A 188 -0.92 10.97 12.32
CA GLY A 188 -2.27 11.13 11.80
C GLY A 188 -2.64 12.51 11.26
N VAL A 189 -1.66 13.37 10.92
CA VAL A 189 -1.94 14.72 10.38
C VAL A 189 -2.47 14.67 8.93
N HIS A 190 -1.89 13.79 8.10
CA HIS A 190 -2.18 13.73 6.66
C HIS A 190 -2.58 12.33 6.18
N GLY A 191 -3.08 11.46 7.07
CA GLY A 191 -3.48 10.11 6.74
C GLY A 191 -3.83 9.28 7.97
N PRO A 192 -4.05 7.97 7.84
CA PRO A 192 -4.45 7.10 8.93
C PRO A 192 -3.50 7.17 10.13
N SER A 193 -4.07 7.40 11.31
CA SER A 193 -3.34 7.36 12.58
C SER A 193 -3.21 5.94 13.13
N GLN A 194 -4.06 5.01 12.67
CA GLN A 194 -4.06 3.62 13.08
C GLN A 194 -3.92 2.72 11.83
N VAL A 195 -2.95 1.81 11.90
CA VAL A 195 -2.72 0.82 10.84
C VAL A 195 -2.82 -0.57 11.44
N ARG A 196 -3.47 -1.47 10.72
CA ARG A 196 -3.56 -2.90 11.05
C ARG A 196 -3.15 -3.72 9.86
N VAL A 197 -2.47 -4.83 10.09
CA VAL A 197 -2.14 -5.80 9.04
C VAL A 197 -2.68 -7.16 9.45
N TYR A 198 -3.34 -7.83 8.51
CA TYR A 198 -3.87 -9.18 8.65
C TYR A 198 -3.08 -10.07 7.69
N ILE A 199 -2.23 -10.94 8.23
CA ILE A 199 -1.46 -11.90 7.44
C ILE A 199 -2.27 -13.19 7.36
N ILE A 200 -2.54 -13.66 6.14
CA ILE A 200 -3.28 -14.88 5.88
C ILE A 200 -2.27 -16.00 5.59
N GLU A 201 -2.18 -16.97 6.49
CA GLU A 201 -1.12 -17.97 6.46
C GLU A 201 -1.29 -19.04 5.38
N ASN A 202 -2.54 -19.40 5.06
CA ASN A 202 -2.86 -20.43 4.07
C ASN A 202 -3.29 -19.86 2.71
N GLU A 203 -2.74 -18.70 2.34
CA GLU A 203 -3.01 -18.07 1.05
C GLU A 203 -1.72 -17.64 0.31
#